data_017ea8db746e85b68ee4fd81136a70ce
#
_entry.id   017ea8db746e85b68ee4fd81136a70ce
#
_cell.length_a   1.000
_cell.length_b   1.000
_cell.length_c   1.000
_cell.angle_alpha   90.00
_cell.angle_beta   90.00
_cell.angle_gamma   90.00
#
_symmetry.space_group_name_H-M   'P 1'
#
loop_
_entity.id
_entity.type
_entity.pdbx_description
1 polymer ?
#
loop_
_entity_poly.entity_id
_entity_poly.type
_entity_poly.pdbx_seq_one_letter_code
_entity_poly.pdbx_strand_id
1 'polypeptide(L)'
;MRSRVGIVKLGLKAPQLVNTLISRNIVLCLFTPTICNSTIILNTFLIYIYLTISMRPLTTLRFSPIVLLTYIVLFMIPEVVQFNTSRWWDPIVATIFNLALYTTVAWAFCLIANMGGKRGRCVVHIIFHTLLAAYVVSSLFLTLCFHRHWDAYTIQFVYETNWREAKEFLLTYLFSWSVGASLLLVVVLFTAEIVLSRRGRQLSLVPKARWTRTLWGAWLLLMLGHAYFFSFNADENFDRTARCFSPIKRNAFWNLWQSCLKYGEFRAEFERCATVQQQYNEHPQCAETEADLVFIIGESFSRHMSNLYDGAYNTNPLLMQRLRTDKGRLFVFTNAIATDNGTTQNFKYFMSTASVDQKGIAWCDSPLFPTILRRCGYNVTFYSNQFAPNDNLGQWDASMGFVNHPGIEPYLFNHRNTQKYDYDLPLITDYAQHRAALERPQRNLTIFHLYGQHVGFAMRFPPAFARFKASDVSKRYAMRPTSKLQLDQAQRQDVADYLNATAYNDVVVDSIIRLFERRNALIVYFSDHGEEVHNFRRQAGRTDLSTDTPEAFRCQLDVPLLIYMTPQYLKLHPQQAQRVASALHRKFTTDNLPHLLFDLLGVHSRYFDPSRSVINEHYVEPHKSLLQNGREY
;
A
#
# COMPACT_ATOMS: atom_id res chain seq x y z
N MET A 1 -48.02 15.05 -39.02
CA MET A 1 -47.25 13.88 -39.50
C MET A 1 -47.03 12.92 -38.35
N ARG A 2 -47.75 11.81 -38.34
CA ARG A 2 -47.67 10.77 -37.31
C ARG A 2 -46.62 9.75 -37.77
N SER A 3 -45.49 9.62 -37.06
CA SER A 3 -44.54 8.52 -37.29
C SER A 3 -44.92 7.31 -36.42
N ARG A 4 -45.29 6.23 -37.03
CA ARG A 4 -45.50 4.91 -36.44
C ARG A 4 -44.13 4.32 -36.03
N VAL A 5 -43.95 4.05 -34.75
CA VAL A 5 -42.85 3.20 -34.27
C VAL A 5 -43.29 1.74 -34.45
N GLY A 6 -42.64 1.02 -35.36
CA GLY A 6 -42.86 -0.39 -35.57
C GLY A 6 -42.23 -1.24 -34.46
N ILE A 7 -43.04 -1.94 -33.70
CA ILE A 7 -42.59 -2.96 -32.75
C ILE A 7 -42.24 -4.22 -33.53
N VAL A 8 -40.94 -4.48 -33.68
CA VAL A 8 -40.44 -5.77 -34.17
C VAL A 8 -40.61 -6.81 -33.04
N LYS A 9 -41.53 -7.74 -33.25
CA LYS A 9 -41.68 -8.94 -32.40
C LYS A 9 -40.47 -9.86 -32.64
N LEU A 10 -39.42 -9.75 -31.79
CA LEU A 10 -38.39 -10.78 -31.69
C LEU A 10 -38.93 -11.93 -30.84
N GLY A 11 -39.16 -13.10 -31.50
CA GLY A 11 -39.66 -14.33 -30.88
C GLY A 11 -38.63 -15.06 -30.00
N LEU A 12 -37.85 -14.37 -29.21
CA LEU A 12 -36.89 -14.96 -28.27
C LEU A 12 -37.58 -15.21 -26.92
N LYS A 13 -37.48 -16.45 -26.41
CA LYS A 13 -37.94 -16.79 -25.06
C LYS A 13 -37.15 -15.96 -24.04
N ALA A 14 -37.82 -15.43 -23.00
CA ALA A 14 -37.28 -14.53 -21.97
C ALA A 14 -35.88 -14.89 -21.40
N PRO A 15 -35.52 -16.18 -21.21
CA PRO A 15 -34.17 -16.56 -20.75
C PRO A 15 -33.03 -16.22 -21.73
N GLN A 16 -33.30 -16.26 -23.04
CA GLN A 16 -32.29 -15.96 -24.06
C GLN A 16 -32.02 -14.46 -24.18
N LEU A 17 -33.05 -13.64 -23.99
CA LEU A 17 -32.90 -12.18 -23.97
C LEU A 17 -32.07 -11.69 -22.77
N VAL A 18 -32.27 -12.28 -21.60
CA VAL A 18 -31.51 -11.96 -20.38
C VAL A 18 -30.04 -12.37 -20.50
N ASN A 19 -29.75 -13.57 -21.01
CA ASN A 19 -28.37 -14.02 -21.23
C ASN A 19 -27.63 -13.18 -22.26
N THR A 20 -28.33 -12.73 -23.33
CA THR A 20 -27.73 -11.86 -24.36
C THR A 20 -27.49 -10.44 -23.85
N LEU A 21 -28.38 -9.91 -22.97
CA LEU A 21 -28.22 -8.61 -22.33
C LEU A 21 -27.12 -8.63 -21.25
N ILE A 22 -27.05 -9.70 -20.44
CA ILE A 22 -26.01 -9.86 -19.41
C ILE A 22 -24.63 -10.01 -20.07
N SER A 23 -24.48 -10.86 -21.07
CA SER A 23 -23.19 -11.07 -21.74
C SER A 23 -22.70 -9.84 -22.50
N ARG A 24 -23.57 -9.10 -23.20
CA ARG A 24 -23.19 -7.84 -23.87
C ARG A 24 -22.81 -6.71 -22.89
N ASN A 25 -23.51 -6.60 -21.76
CA ASN A 25 -23.26 -5.53 -20.81
C ASN A 25 -22.04 -5.80 -19.91
N ILE A 26 -21.74 -7.06 -19.57
CA ILE A 26 -20.48 -7.42 -18.90
C ILE A 26 -19.27 -7.09 -19.80
N VAL A 27 -19.37 -7.34 -21.10
CA VAL A 27 -18.31 -6.99 -22.07
C VAL A 27 -18.18 -5.48 -22.22
N LEU A 28 -19.29 -4.70 -22.23
CA LEU A 28 -19.23 -3.23 -22.31
C LEU A 28 -18.68 -2.59 -21.03
N CYS A 29 -18.99 -3.13 -19.84
CA CYS A 29 -18.46 -2.64 -18.57
C CYS A 29 -16.95 -2.85 -18.41
N LEU A 30 -16.35 -3.78 -19.12
CA LEU A 30 -14.89 -4.00 -19.13
C LEU A 30 -14.13 -2.96 -20.00
N PHE A 31 -14.83 -2.20 -20.84
CA PHE A 31 -14.19 -1.32 -21.83
C PHE A 31 -14.48 0.18 -21.70
N THR A 32 -15.48 0.61 -20.89
CA THR A 32 -15.79 2.05 -20.72
C THR A 32 -16.33 2.38 -19.32
N PRO A 33 -15.51 2.97 -18.42
CA PRO A 33 -15.89 3.27 -17.03
C PRO A 33 -17.05 4.26 -16.86
N THR A 34 -17.20 5.22 -17.77
CA THR A 34 -18.18 6.32 -17.67
C THR A 34 -19.63 5.93 -17.98
N ILE A 35 -19.84 4.86 -18.73
CA ILE A 35 -21.20 4.36 -19.06
C ILE A 35 -21.68 3.31 -18.02
N CYS A 36 -20.77 2.83 -17.18
CA CYS A 36 -21.01 1.72 -16.25
C CYS A 36 -22.06 2.05 -15.17
N ASN A 37 -22.11 3.26 -14.65
CA ASN A 37 -22.96 3.60 -13.48
C ASN A 37 -24.46 3.55 -13.79
N SER A 38 -24.90 4.11 -14.93
CA SER A 38 -26.31 4.09 -15.32
C SER A 38 -26.79 2.70 -15.74
N THR A 39 -25.91 1.93 -16.36
CA THR A 39 -26.22 0.59 -16.88
C THR A 39 -26.31 -0.46 -15.77
N ILE A 40 -25.47 -0.35 -14.74
CA ILE A 40 -25.54 -1.23 -13.54
C ILE A 40 -26.83 -0.99 -12.77
N ILE A 41 -27.21 0.28 -12.56
CA ILE A 41 -28.47 0.63 -11.87
C ILE A 41 -29.67 0.09 -12.66
N LEU A 42 -29.68 0.30 -13.96
CA LEU A 42 -30.76 -0.19 -14.82
C LEU A 42 -30.82 -1.72 -14.85
N ASN A 43 -29.68 -2.40 -14.92
CA ASN A 43 -29.62 -3.87 -14.91
C ASN A 43 -29.98 -4.46 -13.54
N THR A 44 -29.56 -3.85 -12.46
CA THR A 44 -29.98 -4.26 -11.09
C THR A 44 -31.48 -4.08 -10.93
N PHE A 45 -32.05 -2.99 -11.46
CA PHE A 45 -33.49 -2.73 -11.45
C PHE A 45 -34.25 -3.71 -12.36
N LEU A 46 -33.74 -4.05 -13.55
CA LEU A 46 -34.34 -5.02 -14.47
C LEU A 46 -34.26 -6.46 -13.91
N ILE A 47 -33.16 -6.84 -13.27
CA ILE A 47 -33.01 -8.11 -12.56
C ILE A 47 -34.00 -8.16 -11.40
N TYR A 48 -34.17 -7.06 -10.66
CA TYR A 48 -35.15 -6.95 -9.58
C TYR A 48 -36.59 -7.10 -10.08
N ILE A 49 -36.96 -6.41 -11.18
CA ILE A 49 -38.28 -6.53 -11.82
C ILE A 49 -38.50 -7.96 -12.32
N TYR A 50 -37.49 -8.56 -12.96
CA TYR A 50 -37.57 -9.94 -13.45
C TYR A 50 -37.72 -10.95 -12.31
N LEU A 51 -36.95 -10.81 -11.24
CA LEU A 51 -37.09 -11.62 -10.02
C LEU A 51 -38.46 -11.41 -9.37
N THR A 52 -38.98 -10.18 -9.37
CA THR A 52 -40.30 -9.88 -8.78
C THR A 52 -41.46 -10.45 -9.61
N ILE A 53 -41.36 -10.44 -10.93
CA ILE A 53 -42.39 -10.97 -11.86
C ILE A 53 -42.33 -12.51 -11.92
N SER A 54 -41.13 -13.09 -11.78
CA SER A 54 -40.90 -14.54 -11.84
C SER A 54 -41.09 -15.25 -10.47
N MET A 55 -41.62 -14.59 -9.46
CA MET A 55 -41.59 -15.01 -8.05
C MET A 55 -42.55 -16.19 -7.70
N ARG A 56 -43.37 -16.67 -8.63
CA ARG A 56 -44.28 -17.84 -8.32
C ARG A 56 -43.56 -19.11 -7.86
N PRO A 57 -42.38 -19.49 -8.40
CA PRO A 57 -41.64 -20.64 -7.86
C PRO A 57 -40.92 -20.34 -6.55
N LEU A 58 -40.65 -19.07 -6.20
CA LEU A 58 -39.91 -18.70 -4.98
C LEU A 58 -40.74 -18.80 -3.69
N THR A 59 -42.08 -18.80 -3.78
CA THR A 59 -42.97 -18.95 -2.63
C THR A 59 -42.91 -20.33 -1.97
N THR A 60 -42.34 -21.32 -2.67
CA THR A 60 -42.16 -22.69 -2.14
C THR A 60 -40.82 -22.88 -1.46
N LEU A 61 -39.86 -21.95 -1.64
CA LEU A 61 -38.54 -22.05 -1.04
C LEU A 61 -38.60 -21.71 0.46
N ARG A 62 -38.03 -22.59 1.27
CA ARG A 62 -37.93 -22.44 2.72
C ARG A 62 -36.46 -22.28 3.11
N PHE A 63 -36.19 -21.43 4.09
CA PHE A 63 -34.86 -21.20 4.63
C PHE A 63 -34.90 -21.18 6.18
N SER A 64 -33.75 -21.42 6.77
CA SER A 64 -33.57 -21.25 8.20
C SER A 64 -33.36 -19.77 8.52
N PRO A 65 -34.21 -19.12 9.34
CA PRO A 65 -33.98 -17.73 9.74
C PRO A 65 -32.68 -17.58 10.56
N ILE A 66 -32.22 -18.65 11.18
CA ILE A 66 -30.97 -18.68 11.95
C ILE A 66 -29.78 -18.57 11.02
N VAL A 67 -29.76 -19.27 9.88
CA VAL A 67 -28.71 -19.14 8.85
C VAL A 67 -28.65 -17.71 8.33
N LEU A 68 -29.81 -17.13 8.01
CA LEU A 68 -29.88 -15.74 7.56
C LEU A 68 -29.33 -14.79 8.63
N LEU A 69 -29.75 -14.96 9.88
CA LEU A 69 -29.27 -14.13 10.99
C LEU A 69 -27.76 -14.29 11.21
N THR A 70 -27.22 -15.50 11.15
CA THR A 70 -25.79 -15.76 11.27
C THR A 70 -25.00 -15.01 10.20
N TYR A 71 -25.45 -15.06 8.95
CA TYR A 71 -24.79 -14.33 7.87
C TYR A 71 -24.80 -12.81 8.09
N ILE A 72 -25.95 -12.26 8.51
CA ILE A 72 -26.07 -10.83 8.82
C ILE A 72 -25.11 -10.45 9.97
N VAL A 73 -25.10 -11.23 11.04
CA VAL A 73 -24.24 -10.99 12.21
C VAL A 73 -22.75 -11.04 11.81
N LEU A 74 -22.35 -12.03 11.03
CA LEU A 74 -20.96 -12.17 10.58
C LEU A 74 -20.53 -11.02 9.67
N PHE A 75 -21.39 -10.51 8.80
CA PHE A 75 -21.09 -9.30 8.02
C PHE A 75 -20.98 -8.06 8.90
N MET A 76 -21.80 -7.95 9.94
CA MET A 76 -21.85 -6.76 10.80
C MET A 76 -20.71 -6.69 11.83
N ILE A 77 -20.19 -7.84 12.29
CA ILE A 77 -19.12 -7.85 13.33
C ILE A 77 -17.90 -7.01 12.93
N PRO A 78 -17.29 -7.16 11.76
CA PRO A 78 -16.16 -6.32 11.37
C PRO A 78 -16.51 -4.85 11.31
N GLU A 79 -17.71 -4.52 10.85
CA GLU A 79 -18.18 -3.13 10.77
C GLU A 79 -18.29 -2.47 12.14
N VAL A 80 -18.85 -3.19 13.11
CA VAL A 80 -19.04 -2.69 14.48
C VAL A 80 -17.69 -2.50 15.20
N VAL A 81 -16.74 -3.43 15.00
CA VAL A 81 -15.42 -3.36 15.64
C VAL A 81 -14.55 -2.23 15.08
N GLN A 82 -14.77 -1.84 13.82
CA GLN A 82 -14.00 -0.80 13.13
C GLN A 82 -14.34 0.63 13.55
N PHE A 83 -15.40 0.86 14.34
CA PHE A 83 -15.81 2.21 14.70
C PHE A 83 -14.91 2.85 15.74
N ASN A 84 -13.93 3.63 15.24
CA ASN A 84 -13.20 4.61 16.04
C ASN A 84 -13.54 6.00 15.48
N THR A 85 -14.73 6.53 15.78
CA THR A 85 -15.19 7.82 15.27
C THR A 85 -15.40 8.80 16.41
N SER A 86 -15.15 10.08 16.12
CA SER A 86 -15.42 11.18 17.05
C SER A 86 -16.93 11.46 17.23
N ARG A 87 -17.80 10.80 16.44
CA ARG A 87 -19.25 11.03 16.44
C ARG A 87 -19.98 9.76 16.88
N TRP A 88 -20.66 9.80 18.01
CA TRP A 88 -21.36 8.66 18.60
C TRP A 88 -22.50 8.07 17.74
N TRP A 89 -23.07 8.85 16.79
CA TRP A 89 -24.14 8.39 15.90
C TRP A 89 -23.65 7.69 14.62
N ASP A 90 -22.39 7.89 14.21
CA ASP A 90 -21.82 7.28 13.00
C ASP A 90 -21.99 5.76 12.99
N PRO A 91 -21.72 5.01 14.10
CA PRO A 91 -21.99 3.59 14.17
C PRO A 91 -23.46 3.22 13.95
N ILE A 92 -24.38 4.03 14.47
CA ILE A 92 -25.82 3.78 14.35
C ILE A 92 -26.26 3.92 12.90
N VAL A 93 -25.87 5.00 12.24
CA VAL A 93 -26.22 5.26 10.83
C VAL A 93 -25.65 4.18 9.94
N ALA A 94 -24.37 3.86 10.08
CA ALA A 94 -23.74 2.79 9.31
C ALA A 94 -24.41 1.43 9.54
N THR A 95 -24.73 1.10 10.79
CA THR A 95 -25.41 -0.16 11.12
C THR A 95 -26.75 -0.26 10.43
N ILE A 96 -27.56 0.80 10.44
CA ILE A 96 -28.89 0.81 9.79
C ILE A 96 -28.77 0.60 8.27
N PHE A 97 -27.88 1.35 7.61
CA PHE A 97 -27.70 1.24 6.16
C PHE A 97 -27.05 -0.08 5.76
N ASN A 98 -25.97 -0.48 6.42
CA ASN A 98 -25.27 -1.72 6.11
C ASN A 98 -26.10 -2.95 6.45
N LEU A 99 -26.97 -2.90 7.46
CA LEU A 99 -27.90 -3.97 7.79
C LEU A 99 -28.84 -4.31 6.62
N ALA A 100 -29.34 -3.29 5.91
CA ALA A 100 -30.19 -3.51 4.74
C ALA A 100 -29.41 -4.19 3.60
N LEU A 101 -28.17 -3.74 3.34
CA LEU A 101 -27.29 -4.33 2.34
C LEU A 101 -26.96 -5.79 2.67
N TYR A 102 -26.48 -6.06 3.89
CA TYR A 102 -26.07 -7.40 4.29
C TYR A 102 -27.25 -8.38 4.41
N THR A 103 -28.41 -7.88 4.80
CA THR A 103 -29.66 -8.68 4.76
C THR A 103 -29.97 -9.10 3.32
N THR A 104 -29.81 -8.20 2.35
CA THR A 104 -30.02 -8.49 0.93
C THR A 104 -29.05 -9.54 0.42
N VAL A 105 -27.76 -9.39 0.73
CA VAL A 105 -26.73 -10.35 0.32
C VAL A 105 -26.95 -11.71 0.97
N ALA A 106 -27.21 -11.75 2.28
CA ALA A 106 -27.50 -12.98 3.02
C ALA A 106 -28.75 -13.68 2.47
N TRP A 107 -29.79 -12.92 2.14
CA TRP A 107 -31.00 -13.45 1.53
C TRP A 107 -30.74 -14.02 0.13
N ALA A 108 -29.94 -13.32 -0.72
CA ALA A 108 -29.52 -13.82 -2.03
C ALA A 108 -28.74 -15.14 -1.91
N PHE A 109 -27.87 -15.26 -0.91
CA PHE A 109 -27.14 -16.50 -0.63
C PHE A 109 -28.09 -17.65 -0.23
N CYS A 110 -29.08 -17.37 0.61
CA CYS A 110 -30.10 -18.35 0.96
C CYS A 110 -30.92 -18.78 -0.27
N LEU A 111 -31.23 -17.87 -1.20
CA LEU A 111 -31.89 -18.17 -2.46
C LEU A 111 -31.06 -19.11 -3.33
N ILE A 112 -29.82 -18.74 -3.61
CA ILE A 112 -28.89 -19.52 -4.45
C ILE A 112 -28.71 -20.93 -3.87
N ALA A 113 -28.52 -21.03 -2.54
CA ALA A 113 -28.39 -22.31 -1.86
C ALA A 113 -29.64 -23.20 -2.05
N ASN A 114 -30.85 -22.61 -2.08
CA ASN A 114 -32.10 -23.36 -2.23
C ASN A 114 -32.43 -23.76 -3.69
N MET A 115 -31.77 -23.15 -4.69
CA MET A 115 -31.94 -23.52 -6.11
C MET A 115 -31.28 -24.87 -6.45
N GLY A 116 -30.27 -25.28 -5.70
CA GLY A 116 -29.60 -26.58 -5.84
C GLY A 116 -30.25 -27.63 -4.94
N GLY A 117 -30.52 -28.83 -5.39
CA GLY A 117 -31.05 -29.93 -4.54
C GLY A 117 -30.22 -30.10 -3.25
N LYS A 118 -30.53 -31.11 -2.41
CA LYS A 118 -29.89 -31.29 -1.08
C LYS A 118 -28.34 -31.19 -1.12
N ARG A 119 -27.69 -31.81 -2.12
CA ARG A 119 -26.23 -31.78 -2.29
C ARG A 119 -25.72 -30.37 -2.69
N GLY A 120 -26.38 -29.74 -3.65
CA GLY A 120 -26.04 -28.38 -4.10
C GLY A 120 -26.18 -27.36 -2.97
N ARG A 121 -27.22 -27.47 -2.15
CA ARG A 121 -27.38 -26.62 -0.95
C ARG A 121 -26.22 -26.75 0.01
N CYS A 122 -25.79 -27.98 0.32
CA CYS A 122 -24.65 -28.21 1.22
C CYS A 122 -23.36 -27.55 0.67
N VAL A 123 -23.07 -27.75 -0.61
CA VAL A 123 -21.89 -27.16 -1.27
C VAL A 123 -21.93 -25.63 -1.22
N VAL A 124 -23.05 -25.02 -1.57
CA VAL A 124 -23.22 -23.56 -1.54
C VAL A 124 -23.05 -23.01 -0.12
N HIS A 125 -23.62 -23.66 0.88
CA HIS A 125 -23.42 -23.25 2.27
C HIS A 125 -21.96 -23.36 2.70
N ILE A 126 -21.27 -24.45 2.38
CA ILE A 126 -19.83 -24.59 2.69
C ILE A 126 -19.03 -23.46 2.05
N ILE A 127 -19.25 -23.16 0.77
CA ILE A 127 -18.55 -22.08 0.07
C ILE A 127 -18.79 -20.75 0.78
N PHE A 128 -20.05 -20.40 1.06
CA PHE A 128 -20.38 -19.12 1.71
C PHE A 128 -19.85 -19.03 3.15
N HIS A 129 -19.96 -20.10 3.92
CA HIS A 129 -19.35 -20.12 5.27
C HIS A 129 -17.85 -19.91 5.22
N THR A 130 -17.17 -20.56 4.28
CA THR A 130 -15.71 -20.40 4.11
C THR A 130 -15.35 -18.97 3.70
N LEU A 131 -16.04 -18.39 2.72
CA LEU A 131 -15.80 -17.00 2.29
C LEU A 131 -16.09 -16.00 3.41
N LEU A 132 -17.17 -16.22 4.14
CA LEU A 132 -17.57 -15.34 5.24
C LEU A 132 -16.61 -15.47 6.43
N ALA A 133 -16.15 -16.69 6.74
CA ALA A 133 -15.12 -16.92 7.74
C ALA A 133 -13.82 -16.19 7.38
N ALA A 134 -13.36 -16.33 6.13
CA ALA A 134 -12.18 -15.64 5.64
C ALA A 134 -12.32 -14.11 5.73
N TYR A 135 -13.47 -13.57 5.36
CA TYR A 135 -13.78 -12.14 5.48
C TYR A 135 -13.73 -11.67 6.93
N VAL A 136 -14.42 -12.36 7.85
CA VAL A 136 -14.48 -11.96 9.27
C VAL A 136 -13.10 -12.04 9.92
N VAL A 137 -12.40 -13.17 9.73
CA VAL A 137 -11.08 -13.37 10.33
C VAL A 137 -10.08 -12.34 9.82
N SER A 138 -10.01 -12.12 8.50
CA SER A 138 -9.10 -11.14 7.93
C SER A 138 -9.46 -9.70 8.32
N SER A 139 -10.74 -9.34 8.36
CA SER A 139 -11.18 -8.00 8.76
C SER A 139 -10.88 -7.72 10.23
N LEU A 140 -11.19 -8.66 11.13
CA LEU A 140 -10.86 -8.53 12.55
C LEU A 140 -9.36 -8.50 12.79
N PHE A 141 -8.60 -9.33 12.08
CA PHE A 141 -7.15 -9.32 12.12
C PHE A 141 -6.58 -7.94 11.74
N LEU A 142 -7.00 -7.40 10.59
CA LEU A 142 -6.58 -6.07 10.14
C LEU A 142 -6.94 -4.98 11.15
N THR A 143 -8.15 -5.03 11.70
CA THR A 143 -8.61 -4.04 12.67
C THR A 143 -7.86 -4.13 13.99
N LEU A 144 -7.68 -5.34 14.52
CA LEU A 144 -7.06 -5.56 15.83
C LEU A 144 -5.54 -5.40 15.81
N CYS A 145 -4.88 -5.77 14.71
CA CYS A 145 -3.43 -5.69 14.58
C CYS A 145 -2.94 -4.36 14.00
N PHE A 146 -3.61 -3.84 13.00
CA PHE A 146 -3.10 -2.70 12.24
C PHE A 146 -4.01 -1.47 12.29
N HIS A 147 -5.13 -1.53 13.01
CA HIS A 147 -6.17 -0.48 12.99
C HIS A 147 -6.62 -0.10 11.57
N ARG A 148 -6.57 -1.09 10.66
CA ARG A 148 -6.97 -0.98 9.26
C ARG A 148 -8.18 -1.86 8.98
N HIS A 149 -8.83 -1.59 7.87
CA HIS A 149 -9.93 -2.40 7.32
C HIS A 149 -9.61 -2.71 5.85
N TRP A 150 -10.40 -3.57 5.25
CA TRP A 150 -10.34 -3.81 3.81
C TRP A 150 -10.72 -2.54 3.07
N ASP A 151 -9.74 -1.76 2.69
CA ASP A 151 -9.84 -0.60 1.81
C ASP A 151 -9.00 -0.81 0.56
N ALA A 152 -9.01 0.17 -0.33
CA ALA A 152 -8.24 0.10 -1.57
C ALA A 152 -6.74 -0.06 -1.33
N TYR A 153 -6.22 0.59 -0.28
CA TYR A 153 -4.82 0.46 0.14
C TYR A 153 -4.49 -0.95 0.61
N THR A 154 -5.32 -1.52 1.49
CA THR A 154 -5.11 -2.87 2.02
C THR A 154 -5.16 -3.92 0.91
N ILE A 155 -6.08 -3.76 -0.05
CA ILE A 155 -6.16 -4.65 -1.21
C ILE A 155 -4.93 -4.45 -2.11
N GLN A 156 -4.47 -3.22 -2.28
CA GLN A 156 -3.23 -2.92 -2.97
C GLN A 156 -2.06 -3.67 -2.33
N PHE A 157 -1.86 -3.62 -1.01
CA PHE A 157 -0.82 -4.39 -0.33
C PHE A 157 -0.90 -5.89 -0.61
N VAL A 158 -2.09 -6.48 -0.71
CA VAL A 158 -2.24 -7.90 -1.06
C VAL A 158 -1.77 -8.18 -2.49
N TYR A 159 -2.06 -7.28 -3.44
CA TYR A 159 -1.56 -7.40 -4.81
C TYR A 159 -0.06 -7.16 -4.93
N GLU A 160 0.49 -6.35 -4.04
CA GLU A 160 1.89 -5.96 -3.98
C GLU A 160 2.78 -7.00 -3.31
N THR A 161 2.19 -7.83 -2.46
CA THR A 161 2.91 -8.81 -1.65
C THR A 161 3.37 -9.98 -2.52
N ASN A 162 4.67 -10.18 -2.62
CA ASN A 162 5.25 -11.35 -3.26
C ASN A 162 5.19 -12.58 -2.34
N TRP A 163 5.44 -13.79 -2.90
CA TRP A 163 5.35 -15.05 -2.14
C TRP A 163 6.25 -15.09 -0.91
N ARG A 164 7.44 -14.50 -0.99
CA ARG A 164 8.37 -14.45 0.15
C ARG A 164 7.77 -13.62 1.28
N GLU A 165 7.30 -12.42 0.97
CA GLU A 165 6.65 -11.53 1.94
C GLU A 165 5.37 -12.14 2.49
N ALA A 166 4.53 -12.75 1.64
CA ALA A 166 3.32 -13.44 2.08
C ALA A 166 3.64 -14.57 3.06
N LYS A 167 4.68 -15.37 2.79
CA LYS A 167 5.15 -16.43 3.69
C LYS A 167 5.66 -15.87 5.01
N GLU A 168 6.48 -14.82 4.97
CA GLU A 168 7.01 -14.16 6.16
C GLU A 168 5.90 -13.54 7.00
N PHE A 169 4.94 -12.89 6.35
CA PHE A 169 3.75 -12.32 6.99
C PHE A 169 2.90 -13.41 7.68
N LEU A 170 2.64 -14.52 6.99
CA LEU A 170 1.92 -15.65 7.57
C LEU A 170 2.66 -16.23 8.78
N LEU A 171 3.96 -16.44 8.68
CA LEU A 171 4.76 -16.97 9.80
C LEU A 171 4.76 -16.02 11.01
N THR A 172 4.76 -14.73 10.77
CA THR A 172 4.75 -13.70 11.84
C THR A 172 3.40 -13.59 12.54
N TYR A 173 2.30 -13.64 11.78
CA TYR A 173 0.98 -13.27 12.31
C TYR A 173 -0.04 -14.40 12.42
N LEU A 174 0.16 -15.55 11.75
CA LEU A 174 -0.81 -16.65 11.72
C LEU A 174 -1.19 -17.16 13.12
N PHE A 175 -0.23 -17.18 14.04
CA PHE A 175 -0.41 -17.63 15.43
C PHE A 175 -0.67 -16.48 16.40
N SER A 176 -1.02 -15.29 15.90
CA SER A 176 -1.37 -14.17 16.77
C SER A 176 -2.69 -14.44 17.52
N TRP A 177 -2.82 -13.85 18.71
CA TRP A 177 -4.05 -13.97 19.51
C TRP A 177 -5.29 -13.45 18.76
N SER A 178 -5.14 -12.43 17.92
CA SER A 178 -6.20 -11.83 17.13
C SER A 178 -6.77 -12.79 16.08
N VAL A 179 -5.91 -13.57 15.42
CA VAL A 179 -6.33 -14.64 14.51
C VAL A 179 -7.03 -15.76 15.30
N GLY A 180 -6.44 -16.18 16.41
CA GLY A 180 -7.02 -17.22 17.27
C GLY A 180 -8.40 -16.85 17.81
N ALA A 181 -8.56 -15.63 18.34
CA ALA A 181 -9.84 -15.13 18.86
C ALA A 181 -10.90 -15.00 17.75
N SER A 182 -10.50 -14.54 16.56
CA SER A 182 -11.41 -14.39 15.42
C SER A 182 -11.90 -15.74 14.89
N LEU A 183 -11.00 -16.72 14.81
CA LEU A 183 -11.35 -18.11 14.45
C LEU A 183 -12.29 -18.73 15.48
N LEU A 184 -12.01 -18.57 16.76
CA LEU A 184 -12.87 -19.07 17.84
C LEU A 184 -14.29 -18.46 17.73
N LEU A 185 -14.39 -17.15 17.49
CA LEU A 185 -15.67 -16.46 17.31
C LEU A 185 -16.47 -17.06 16.15
N VAL A 186 -15.84 -17.25 15.00
CA VAL A 186 -16.47 -17.84 13.80
C VAL A 186 -16.93 -19.28 14.08
N VAL A 187 -16.09 -20.10 14.72
CA VAL A 187 -16.42 -21.48 15.10
C VAL A 187 -17.62 -21.52 16.05
N VAL A 188 -17.66 -20.65 17.06
CA VAL A 188 -18.79 -20.55 18.01
C VAL A 188 -20.07 -20.18 17.28
N LEU A 189 -20.04 -19.18 16.39
CA LEU A 189 -21.23 -18.74 15.65
C LEU A 189 -21.73 -19.81 14.68
N PHE A 190 -20.86 -20.50 13.95
CA PHE A 190 -21.27 -21.59 13.06
C PHE A 190 -21.76 -22.80 13.82
N THR A 191 -21.17 -23.13 14.97
CA THR A 191 -21.66 -24.21 15.83
C THR A 191 -23.05 -23.89 16.37
N ALA A 192 -23.27 -22.66 16.86
CA ALA A 192 -24.58 -22.19 17.31
C ALA A 192 -25.59 -22.24 16.16
N GLU A 193 -25.23 -21.80 14.95
CA GLU A 193 -26.10 -21.91 13.78
C GLU A 193 -26.52 -23.36 13.51
N ILE A 194 -25.56 -24.28 13.45
CA ILE A 194 -25.82 -25.71 13.18
C ILE A 194 -26.78 -26.30 14.24
N VAL A 195 -26.52 -26.01 15.52
CA VAL A 195 -27.33 -26.53 16.62
C VAL A 195 -28.74 -25.94 16.59
N LEU A 196 -28.85 -24.62 16.44
CA LEU A 196 -30.14 -23.92 16.48
C LEU A 196 -30.95 -24.15 15.21
N SER A 197 -30.34 -24.23 14.04
CA SER A 197 -31.02 -24.47 12.77
C SER A 197 -31.68 -25.87 12.69
N ARG A 198 -31.10 -26.87 13.39
CA ARG A 198 -31.69 -28.22 13.49
C ARG A 198 -33.01 -28.24 14.28
N ARG A 199 -33.18 -27.30 15.21
CA ARG A 199 -34.38 -27.18 16.08
C ARG A 199 -35.37 -26.11 15.60
N GLY A 200 -34.95 -25.24 14.66
CA GLY A 200 -35.73 -24.09 14.22
C GLY A 200 -36.77 -24.41 13.16
N ARG A 201 -37.84 -23.61 13.15
CA ARG A 201 -38.86 -23.64 12.09
C ARG A 201 -38.30 -22.98 10.83
N GLN A 202 -38.53 -23.61 9.67
CA GLN A 202 -38.22 -23.01 8.39
C GLN A 202 -39.32 -22.01 8.00
N LEU A 203 -38.87 -20.82 7.54
CA LEU A 203 -39.75 -19.77 7.08
C LEU A 203 -39.84 -19.76 5.55
N SER A 204 -40.95 -19.26 5.03
CA SER A 204 -41.08 -18.96 3.60
C SER A 204 -40.26 -17.73 3.26
N LEU A 205 -39.54 -17.77 2.13
CA LEU A 205 -38.76 -16.65 1.62
C LEU A 205 -39.60 -15.43 1.25
N VAL A 206 -40.88 -15.61 1.01
CA VAL A 206 -41.85 -14.54 0.71
C VAL A 206 -42.89 -14.46 1.82
N PRO A 207 -42.82 -13.47 2.71
CA PRO A 207 -43.82 -13.32 3.77
C PRO A 207 -45.18 -12.89 3.23
N LYS A 208 -46.25 -13.43 3.78
CA LYS A 208 -47.62 -13.16 3.33
C LYS A 208 -48.37 -12.04 4.06
N ALA A 209 -47.74 -11.33 5.00
CA ALA A 209 -48.41 -10.39 5.89
C ALA A 209 -48.46 -8.95 5.34
N ARG A 210 -49.48 -8.17 5.78
CA ARG A 210 -49.73 -6.78 5.36
C ARG A 210 -48.59 -5.82 5.69
N TRP A 211 -47.87 -6.08 6.78
CA TRP A 211 -46.70 -5.31 7.24
C TRP A 211 -45.47 -5.45 6.34
N THR A 212 -45.44 -6.48 5.51
CA THR A 212 -44.31 -6.72 4.61
C THR A 212 -44.17 -5.65 3.52
N ARG A 213 -45.27 -5.03 3.08
CA ARG A 213 -45.22 -3.96 2.08
C ARG A 213 -44.46 -2.72 2.58
N THR A 214 -44.69 -2.36 3.86
CA THR A 214 -44.01 -1.23 4.49
C THR A 214 -42.54 -1.53 4.71
N LEU A 215 -42.20 -2.76 5.17
CA LEU A 215 -40.80 -3.19 5.33
C LEU A 215 -40.06 -3.27 3.98
N TRP A 216 -40.72 -3.75 2.92
CA TRP A 216 -40.17 -3.76 1.58
C TRP A 216 -39.98 -2.35 1.03
N GLY A 217 -40.91 -1.43 1.31
CA GLY A 217 -40.76 -0.01 0.95
C GLY A 217 -39.56 0.64 1.66
N ALA A 218 -39.42 0.43 2.96
CA ALA A 218 -38.29 0.94 3.74
C ALA A 218 -36.95 0.32 3.26
N TRP A 219 -36.93 -0.99 3.02
CA TRP A 219 -35.77 -1.67 2.47
C TRP A 219 -35.38 -1.13 1.09
N LEU A 220 -36.36 -0.93 0.20
CA LEU A 220 -36.13 -0.36 -1.13
C LEU A 220 -35.54 1.05 -1.04
N LEU A 221 -36.05 1.90 -0.15
CA LEU A 221 -35.54 3.24 0.09
C LEU A 221 -34.09 3.21 0.58
N LEU A 222 -33.76 2.30 1.49
CA LEU A 222 -32.38 2.11 1.96
C LEU A 222 -31.47 1.63 0.84
N MET A 223 -31.92 0.70 -0.01
CA MET A 223 -31.15 0.21 -1.15
C MET A 223 -30.97 1.27 -2.25
N LEU A 224 -31.99 2.11 -2.48
CA LEU A 224 -31.87 3.26 -3.37
C LEU A 224 -30.89 4.30 -2.79
N GLY A 225 -30.91 4.50 -1.48
CA GLY A 225 -29.91 5.31 -0.79
C GLY A 225 -28.49 4.78 -0.99
N HIS A 226 -28.27 3.48 -0.83
CA HIS A 226 -26.98 2.86 -1.16
C HIS A 226 -26.58 3.07 -2.62
N ALA A 227 -27.49 2.80 -3.57
CA ALA A 227 -27.23 2.99 -4.99
C ALA A 227 -26.87 4.46 -5.32
N TYR A 228 -27.58 5.41 -4.69
CA TYR A 228 -27.28 6.84 -4.82
C TYR A 228 -25.87 7.15 -4.31
N PHE A 229 -25.53 6.72 -3.09
CA PHE A 229 -24.19 6.96 -2.54
C PHE A 229 -23.08 6.25 -3.33
N PHE A 230 -23.33 5.07 -3.87
CA PHE A 230 -22.38 4.40 -4.77
C PHE A 230 -22.17 5.15 -6.08
N SER A 231 -23.20 5.82 -6.61
CA SER A 231 -23.13 6.49 -7.91
C SER A 231 -22.47 7.87 -7.86
N PHE A 232 -22.62 8.59 -6.74
CA PHE A 232 -22.19 10.00 -6.64
C PHE A 232 -20.78 10.19 -6.06
N ASN A 233 -20.07 9.12 -5.67
CA ASN A 233 -18.78 9.25 -4.99
C ASN A 233 -17.56 9.26 -5.92
N ALA A 234 -17.73 9.54 -7.20
CA ALA A 234 -16.62 9.76 -8.12
C ALA A 234 -16.03 11.18 -8.04
N ASP A 235 -16.65 12.10 -7.28
CA ASP A 235 -16.25 13.51 -7.26
C ASP A 235 -15.70 13.90 -5.88
N GLU A 236 -14.42 14.28 -5.79
CA GLU A 236 -13.74 14.70 -4.55
C GLU A 236 -14.40 15.92 -3.88
N ASN A 237 -15.09 16.74 -4.66
CA ASN A 237 -15.81 17.92 -4.15
C ASN A 237 -17.06 17.58 -3.33
N PHE A 238 -17.62 16.37 -3.48
CA PHE A 238 -18.76 15.90 -2.70
C PHE A 238 -18.37 15.54 -1.24
N ASP A 239 -17.10 15.37 -0.97
CA ASP A 239 -16.61 14.92 0.35
C ASP A 239 -16.84 15.93 1.49
N ARG A 240 -16.98 17.21 1.20
CA ARG A 240 -17.28 18.24 2.23
C ARG A 240 -18.70 18.14 2.77
N THR A 241 -19.68 17.80 1.95
CA THR A 241 -21.09 17.59 2.36
C THR A 241 -21.36 16.16 2.83
N ALA A 242 -20.61 15.20 2.31
CA ALA A 242 -20.76 13.78 2.62
C ALA A 242 -20.08 13.32 3.91
N ARG A 243 -19.40 14.20 4.66
CA ARG A 243 -18.78 13.85 5.97
C ARG A 243 -19.80 13.27 6.96
N CYS A 244 -21.08 13.61 6.82
CA CYS A 244 -22.15 13.04 7.64
C CYS A 244 -22.45 11.58 7.30
N PHE A 245 -22.09 11.11 6.09
CA PHE A 245 -22.40 9.78 5.57
C PHE A 245 -21.16 8.91 5.34
N SER A 246 -19.98 9.37 5.78
CA SER A 246 -18.73 8.61 5.68
C SER A 246 -18.81 7.17 6.24
N PRO A 247 -19.64 6.88 7.27
CA PRO A 247 -19.80 5.53 7.78
C PRO A 247 -20.38 4.52 6.77
N ILE A 248 -21.21 4.98 5.83
CA ILE A 248 -21.82 4.10 4.80
C ILE A 248 -20.75 3.61 3.81
N LYS A 249 -19.69 4.38 3.60
CA LYS A 249 -18.57 4.07 2.71
C LYS A 249 -17.64 2.96 3.24
N ARG A 250 -17.82 2.50 4.48
CA ARG A 250 -16.90 1.56 5.13
C ARG A 250 -17.32 0.10 5.05
N ASN A 251 -18.30 -0.24 4.21
CA ASN A 251 -18.69 -1.63 4.06
C ASN A 251 -17.80 -2.41 3.08
N ALA A 252 -17.72 -3.74 3.26
CA ALA A 252 -16.87 -4.62 2.47
C ALA A 252 -17.11 -4.53 0.95
N PHE A 253 -18.35 -4.34 0.52
CA PHE A 253 -18.69 -4.27 -0.91
C PHE A 253 -18.26 -2.95 -1.52
N TRP A 254 -18.42 -1.85 -0.78
CA TRP A 254 -17.90 -0.55 -1.18
C TRP A 254 -16.37 -0.59 -1.30
N ASN A 255 -15.70 -1.11 -0.29
CA ASN A 255 -14.26 -1.20 -0.27
C ASN A 255 -13.72 -2.05 -1.42
N LEU A 256 -14.36 -3.19 -1.70
CA LEU A 256 -14.02 -4.03 -2.86
C LEU A 256 -14.22 -3.28 -4.18
N TRP A 257 -15.33 -2.56 -4.34
CA TRP A 257 -15.61 -1.76 -5.52
C TRP A 257 -14.56 -0.67 -5.74
N GLN A 258 -14.27 0.12 -4.69
CA GLN A 258 -13.24 1.17 -4.74
C GLN A 258 -11.87 0.60 -5.08
N SER A 259 -11.54 -0.57 -4.58
CA SER A 259 -10.29 -1.24 -4.88
C SER A 259 -10.18 -1.66 -6.35
N CYS A 260 -11.29 -2.14 -6.92
CA CYS A 260 -11.34 -2.45 -8.36
C CYS A 260 -11.15 -1.19 -9.23
N LEU A 261 -11.75 -0.06 -8.82
CA LEU A 261 -11.58 1.21 -9.52
C LEU A 261 -10.13 1.70 -9.44
N LYS A 262 -9.55 1.71 -8.24
CA LYS A 262 -8.15 2.12 -8.05
C LYS A 262 -7.15 1.23 -8.78
N TYR A 263 -7.41 -0.06 -8.88
CA TYR A 263 -6.58 -0.94 -9.71
C TYR A 263 -6.55 -0.50 -11.18
N GLY A 264 -7.71 -0.10 -11.72
CA GLY A 264 -7.80 0.49 -13.07
C GLY A 264 -7.00 1.79 -13.20
N GLU A 265 -7.03 2.65 -12.18
CA GLU A 265 -6.26 3.89 -12.12
C GLU A 265 -4.75 3.63 -12.10
N PHE A 266 -4.26 2.69 -11.29
CA PHE A 266 -2.83 2.31 -11.24
C PHE A 266 -2.33 1.81 -12.59
N ARG A 267 -3.11 0.98 -13.26
CA ARG A 267 -2.75 0.51 -14.61
C ARG A 267 -2.65 1.68 -15.59
N ALA A 268 -3.60 2.61 -15.54
CA ALA A 268 -3.57 3.81 -16.39
C ALA A 268 -2.37 4.72 -16.05
N GLU A 269 -1.96 4.84 -14.78
CA GLU A 269 -0.75 5.54 -14.38
C GLU A 269 0.50 4.91 -15.00
N PHE A 270 0.62 3.58 -14.98
CA PHE A 270 1.78 2.90 -15.56
C PHE A 270 1.88 3.08 -17.06
N GLU A 271 0.76 2.99 -17.78
CA GLU A 271 0.72 3.25 -19.23
C GLU A 271 1.08 4.72 -19.55
N ARG A 272 0.63 5.68 -18.75
CA ARG A 272 1.04 7.09 -18.88
C ARG A 272 2.53 7.25 -18.61
N CYS A 273 3.03 6.68 -17.54
CA CYS A 273 4.46 6.71 -17.21
C CYS A 273 5.29 6.10 -18.34
N ALA A 274 4.89 4.93 -18.87
CA ALA A 274 5.56 4.31 -20.02
C ALA A 274 5.60 5.25 -21.22
N THR A 275 4.49 5.90 -21.53
CA THR A 275 4.40 6.87 -22.63
C THR A 275 5.35 8.05 -22.41
N VAL A 276 5.42 8.59 -21.19
CA VAL A 276 6.32 9.69 -20.85
C VAL A 276 7.79 9.28 -21.01
N GLN A 277 8.19 8.07 -20.50
CA GLN A 277 9.55 7.58 -20.66
C GLN A 277 9.91 7.39 -22.15
N GLN A 278 9.02 6.82 -22.94
CA GLN A 278 9.20 6.57 -24.36
C GLN A 278 9.33 7.86 -25.16
N GLN A 279 8.53 8.88 -24.82
CA GLN A 279 8.50 10.16 -25.53
C GLN A 279 9.57 11.15 -25.04
N TYR A 280 10.29 10.82 -23.96
CA TYR A 280 11.33 11.69 -23.43
C TYR A 280 12.49 11.84 -24.43
N ASN A 281 12.66 13.02 -25.01
CA ASN A 281 13.59 13.32 -26.06
C ASN A 281 14.58 14.43 -25.73
N GLU A 282 14.58 14.96 -24.50
CA GLU A 282 15.56 15.96 -24.06
C GLU A 282 16.97 15.36 -24.02
N HIS A 283 17.96 16.18 -24.32
CA HIS A 283 19.39 15.87 -24.17
C HIS A 283 19.99 16.76 -23.08
N PRO A 284 19.73 16.42 -21.80
CA PRO A 284 20.17 17.24 -20.70
C PRO A 284 21.72 17.28 -20.65
N GLN A 285 22.26 18.44 -20.31
CA GLN A 285 23.67 18.56 -20.02
C GLN A 285 23.94 18.20 -18.56
N CYS A 286 25.07 17.57 -18.29
CA CYS A 286 25.52 17.23 -16.95
C CYS A 286 26.94 17.79 -16.78
N ALA A 287 27.12 18.66 -15.80
CA ALA A 287 28.45 19.25 -15.54
C ALA A 287 29.43 18.20 -14.98
N GLU A 288 28.90 17.24 -14.19
CA GLU A 288 29.69 16.10 -13.72
C GLU A 288 29.85 15.06 -14.83
N THR A 289 31.08 14.82 -15.25
CA THR A 289 31.37 13.95 -16.38
C THR A 289 32.13 12.68 -16.03
N GLU A 290 32.64 12.56 -14.80
CA GLU A 290 33.54 11.49 -14.40
C GLU A 290 33.08 10.71 -13.16
N ALA A 291 32.30 11.35 -12.30
CA ALA A 291 31.92 10.72 -11.04
C ALA A 291 30.88 9.59 -11.22
N ASP A 292 31.04 8.56 -10.43
CA ASP A 292 30.01 7.57 -10.20
C ASP A 292 29.01 8.08 -9.16
N LEU A 293 27.73 7.82 -9.39
CA LEU A 293 26.68 8.02 -8.42
C LEU A 293 26.21 6.67 -7.88
N VAL A 294 26.25 6.50 -6.57
CA VAL A 294 25.71 5.33 -5.87
C VAL A 294 24.48 5.78 -5.09
N PHE A 295 23.33 5.23 -5.43
CA PHE A 295 22.06 5.57 -4.81
C PHE A 295 21.53 4.36 -4.05
N ILE A 296 21.49 4.44 -2.73
CA ILE A 296 21.11 3.33 -1.85
C ILE A 296 19.73 3.61 -1.27
N ILE A 297 18.77 2.78 -1.63
CA ILE A 297 17.40 2.83 -1.13
C ILE A 297 17.30 1.80 0.00
N GLY A 298 17.19 2.29 1.23
CA GLY A 298 16.85 1.50 2.42
C GLY A 298 15.34 1.26 2.50
N GLU A 299 14.95 0.38 3.40
CA GLU A 299 13.57 -0.04 3.61
C GLU A 299 13.21 0.03 5.08
N SER A 300 12.07 0.65 5.42
CA SER A 300 11.47 0.66 6.76
C SER A 300 12.40 1.18 7.88
N PHE A 301 13.33 2.10 7.58
CA PHE A 301 14.29 2.60 8.56
C PHE A 301 13.82 3.89 9.24
N SER A 302 13.30 3.78 10.45
CA SER A 302 13.05 4.94 11.32
C SER A 302 14.36 5.52 11.84
N ARG A 303 14.66 6.80 11.55
CA ARG A 303 15.88 7.45 12.06
C ARG A 303 15.95 7.48 13.59
N HIS A 304 14.80 7.43 14.28
CA HIS A 304 14.73 7.45 15.74
C HIS A 304 15.27 6.17 16.40
N MET A 305 15.50 5.12 15.62
CA MET A 305 16.10 3.86 16.06
C MET A 305 17.60 3.79 15.80
N SER A 306 18.20 4.89 15.31
CA SER A 306 19.61 4.99 14.94
C SER A 306 20.37 5.96 15.85
N ASN A 307 21.54 5.53 16.34
CA ASN A 307 22.44 6.42 17.09
C ASN A 307 23.25 7.39 16.21
N LEU A 308 23.06 7.38 14.90
CA LEU A 308 23.46 8.49 14.00
C LEU A 308 22.61 9.74 14.27
N TYR A 309 21.46 9.55 14.86
CA TYR A 309 20.51 10.55 15.32
C TYR A 309 20.41 10.41 16.85
N ASP A 310 19.31 10.62 17.46
CA ASP A 310 19.18 10.57 18.92
C ASP A 310 18.78 9.19 19.48
N GLY A 311 19.00 8.11 18.72
CA GLY A 311 18.66 6.75 19.14
C GLY A 311 19.52 6.27 20.33
N ALA A 312 18.86 5.65 21.31
CA ALA A 312 19.48 5.22 22.55
C ALA A 312 20.42 4.01 22.44
N TYR A 313 20.33 3.25 21.34
CA TYR A 313 21.08 2.02 21.15
C TYR A 313 22.16 2.18 20.10
N ASN A 314 23.33 1.56 20.31
CA ASN A 314 24.47 1.64 19.38
C ASN A 314 24.23 0.75 18.15
N THR A 315 23.34 1.19 17.28
CA THR A 315 22.92 0.48 16.06
C THR A 315 23.83 0.75 14.86
N ASN A 316 24.51 1.91 14.81
CA ASN A 316 25.29 2.31 13.63
C ASN A 316 26.77 2.57 13.99
N PRO A 317 27.50 1.60 14.59
CA PRO A 317 28.89 1.84 15.04
C PRO A 317 29.87 2.14 13.90
N LEU A 318 29.70 1.55 12.71
CA LEU A 318 30.59 1.76 11.57
C LEU A 318 30.41 3.15 10.96
N LEU A 319 29.18 3.58 10.72
CA LEU A 319 28.90 4.92 10.21
C LEU A 319 29.25 6.00 11.27
N MET A 320 29.05 5.74 12.56
CA MET A 320 29.53 6.59 13.65
C MET A 320 31.07 6.68 13.70
N GLN A 321 31.75 5.59 13.39
CA GLN A 321 33.20 5.60 13.23
C GLN A 321 33.60 6.48 12.05
N ARG A 322 32.95 6.35 10.88
CA ARG A 322 33.20 7.21 9.71
C ARG A 322 32.98 8.68 10.00
N LEU A 323 31.95 9.05 10.74
CA LEU A 323 31.74 10.44 11.15
C LEU A 323 32.94 11.01 11.93
N ARG A 324 33.62 10.17 12.71
CA ARG A 324 34.81 10.57 13.48
C ARG A 324 36.09 10.57 12.68
N THR A 325 36.30 9.54 11.84
CA THR A 325 37.55 9.31 11.11
C THR A 325 37.58 10.00 9.74
N ASP A 326 36.44 10.00 9.06
CA ASP A 326 36.28 10.50 7.68
C ASP A 326 35.74 11.93 7.68
N LYS A 327 36.38 12.81 8.43
CA LYS A 327 35.94 14.21 8.64
C LYS A 327 35.60 14.90 7.32
N GLY A 328 34.37 15.44 7.23
CA GLY A 328 33.88 16.16 6.05
C GLY A 328 33.55 15.29 4.82
N ARG A 329 33.46 13.96 5.00
CA ARG A 329 33.07 13.04 3.92
C ARG A 329 31.67 12.43 4.11
N LEU A 330 31.28 12.17 5.35
CA LEU A 330 29.94 11.67 5.67
C LEU A 330 29.08 12.81 6.23
N PHE A 331 27.98 13.08 5.58
CA PHE A 331 27.01 14.11 5.89
C PHE A 331 25.69 13.45 6.30
N VAL A 332 25.17 13.79 7.48
CA VAL A 332 23.94 13.23 8.03
C VAL A 332 22.88 14.31 8.10
N PHE A 333 21.84 14.20 7.30
CA PHE A 333 20.72 15.14 7.31
C PHE A 333 19.76 14.80 8.45
N THR A 334 19.46 15.78 9.27
CA THR A 334 18.69 15.57 10.51
C THR A 334 17.17 15.73 10.32
N ASN A 335 16.70 16.18 9.17
CA ASN A 335 15.30 16.53 8.98
C ASN A 335 14.75 16.05 7.61
N ALA A 336 15.04 14.80 7.25
CA ALA A 336 14.48 14.15 6.09
C ALA A 336 13.19 13.40 6.43
N ILE A 337 12.17 13.53 5.58
CA ILE A 337 10.81 13.08 5.80
C ILE A 337 10.33 12.34 4.54
N ALA A 338 9.84 11.11 4.69
CA ALA A 338 9.11 10.39 3.66
C ALA A 338 7.70 10.97 3.48
N THR A 339 7.19 10.98 2.26
CA THR A 339 5.87 11.56 1.94
C THR A 339 4.70 10.61 2.17
N ASP A 340 4.98 9.33 2.37
CA ASP A 340 4.03 8.27 2.70
C ASP A 340 4.73 7.20 3.57
N ASN A 341 3.98 6.31 4.18
CA ASN A 341 4.54 5.17 4.91
C ASN A 341 4.49 3.85 4.12
N GLY A 342 4.25 3.91 2.83
CA GLY A 342 4.22 2.77 1.91
C GLY A 342 5.37 2.81 0.90
N THR A 343 6.04 1.68 0.69
CA THR A 343 7.18 1.55 -0.24
C THR A 343 6.81 2.01 -1.64
N THR A 344 5.74 1.47 -2.23
CA THR A 344 5.31 1.80 -3.59
C THR A 344 4.97 3.28 -3.75
N GLN A 345 4.27 3.85 -2.80
CA GLN A 345 3.86 5.26 -2.86
C GLN A 345 5.09 6.17 -2.87
N ASN A 346 6.05 5.93 -1.97
CA ASN A 346 7.29 6.69 -1.95
C ASN A 346 8.13 6.45 -3.20
N PHE A 347 8.21 5.20 -3.67
CA PHE A 347 9.00 4.84 -4.85
C PHE A 347 8.56 5.59 -6.11
N LYS A 348 7.26 5.75 -6.32
CA LYS A 348 6.68 6.54 -7.41
C LYS A 348 7.23 7.95 -7.44
N TYR A 349 7.27 8.62 -6.29
CA TYR A 349 7.65 10.01 -6.20
C TYR A 349 9.17 10.23 -6.13
N PHE A 350 9.92 9.47 -5.35
CA PHE A 350 11.36 9.70 -5.33
C PHE A 350 12.10 9.21 -6.60
N MET A 351 11.43 8.45 -7.47
CA MET A 351 11.92 8.15 -8.80
C MET A 351 11.53 9.22 -9.83
N SER A 352 10.41 9.89 -9.64
CA SER A 352 9.84 10.91 -10.54
C SER A 352 10.43 12.28 -10.28
N THR A 353 10.47 13.12 -11.30
CA THR A 353 10.77 14.55 -11.15
C THR A 353 9.57 15.39 -10.73
N ALA A 354 8.38 14.78 -10.56
CA ALA A 354 7.23 15.42 -9.96
C ALA A 354 7.27 15.28 -8.44
N SER A 355 6.87 16.33 -7.71
CA SER A 355 6.78 16.33 -6.25
C SER A 355 5.31 16.35 -5.79
N VAL A 356 5.06 15.86 -4.58
CA VAL A 356 3.72 15.69 -4.01
C VAL A 356 2.94 16.99 -3.92
N ASP A 357 3.60 18.11 -3.70
CA ASP A 357 2.98 19.44 -3.58
C ASP A 357 2.73 20.13 -4.94
N GLN A 358 3.16 19.54 -6.05
CA GLN A 358 2.90 20.07 -7.40
C GLN A 358 1.48 19.78 -7.84
N LYS A 359 0.61 20.79 -7.75
CA LYS A 359 -0.79 20.66 -8.15
C LYS A 359 -0.94 20.36 -9.64
N GLY A 360 -1.70 19.31 -9.95
CA GLY A 360 -2.06 18.96 -11.33
C GLY A 360 -0.97 18.19 -12.11
N ILE A 361 0.14 17.84 -11.47
CA ILE A 361 1.19 17.00 -12.07
C ILE A 361 1.28 15.72 -11.24
N ALA A 362 0.93 14.58 -11.83
CA ALA A 362 1.10 13.29 -11.19
C ALA A 362 2.52 12.76 -11.40
N TRP A 363 2.97 11.87 -10.52
CA TRP A 363 4.28 11.23 -10.64
C TRP A 363 4.53 10.61 -12.03
N CYS A 364 3.48 10.05 -12.65
CA CYS A 364 3.52 9.36 -13.93
C CYS A 364 3.52 10.31 -15.15
N ASP A 365 3.27 11.60 -14.94
CA ASP A 365 3.25 12.63 -16.00
C ASP A 365 4.63 13.29 -16.18
N SER A 366 5.62 12.87 -15.40
CA SER A 366 7.01 13.38 -15.43
C SER A 366 8.01 12.27 -15.68
N PRO A 367 9.17 12.56 -16.31
CA PRO A 367 10.20 11.56 -16.50
C PRO A 367 10.81 11.13 -15.17
N LEU A 368 11.20 9.85 -15.11
CA LEU A 368 11.90 9.30 -13.97
C LEU A 368 13.38 9.67 -14.03
N PHE A 369 14.01 9.96 -12.88
CA PHE A 369 15.39 10.46 -12.85
C PHE A 369 16.41 9.54 -13.53
N PRO A 370 16.30 8.18 -13.49
CA PRO A 370 17.22 7.32 -14.21
C PRO A 370 17.16 7.51 -15.72
N THR A 371 15.97 7.77 -16.28
CA THR A 371 15.80 8.07 -17.71
C THR A 371 16.59 9.33 -18.08
N ILE A 372 16.50 10.37 -17.26
CA ILE A 372 17.24 11.63 -17.47
C ILE A 372 18.74 11.39 -17.37
N LEU A 373 19.21 10.71 -16.32
CA LEU A 373 20.64 10.43 -16.14
C LEU A 373 21.21 9.52 -17.24
N ARG A 374 20.43 8.58 -17.77
CA ARG A 374 20.84 7.82 -18.97
C ARG A 374 21.06 8.72 -20.19
N ARG A 375 20.20 9.73 -20.37
CA ARG A 375 20.38 10.74 -21.44
C ARG A 375 21.58 11.65 -21.17
N CYS A 376 21.98 11.85 -19.92
CA CYS A 376 23.23 12.47 -19.53
C CYS A 376 24.46 11.57 -19.78
N GLY A 377 24.30 10.34 -20.24
CA GLY A 377 25.39 9.40 -20.53
C GLY A 377 25.72 8.44 -19.38
N TYR A 378 24.97 8.43 -18.29
CA TYR A 378 25.16 7.47 -17.20
C TYR A 378 24.78 6.05 -17.64
N ASN A 379 25.60 5.08 -17.24
CA ASN A 379 25.28 3.65 -17.30
C ASN A 379 24.56 3.26 -16.00
N VAL A 380 23.28 2.91 -16.10
CA VAL A 380 22.42 2.70 -14.95
C VAL A 380 22.27 1.22 -14.62
N THR A 381 22.70 0.84 -13.42
CA THR A 381 22.57 -0.53 -12.87
C THR A 381 21.61 -0.51 -11.68
N PHE A 382 20.58 -1.34 -11.69
CA PHE A 382 19.62 -1.48 -10.58
C PHE A 382 19.74 -2.87 -9.95
N TYR A 383 20.26 -2.93 -8.74
CA TYR A 383 20.40 -4.14 -7.93
C TYR A 383 19.42 -4.12 -6.76
N SER A 384 18.38 -4.93 -6.86
CA SER A 384 17.29 -4.95 -5.88
C SER A 384 17.21 -6.32 -5.18
N ASN A 385 17.10 -6.30 -3.86
CA ASN A 385 16.81 -7.49 -3.08
C ASN A 385 15.30 -7.73 -2.90
N GLN A 386 14.47 -6.82 -3.42
CA GLN A 386 13.01 -6.89 -3.37
C GLN A 386 12.40 -7.18 -4.75
N PHE A 387 12.93 -6.58 -5.83
CA PHE A 387 12.32 -6.58 -7.18
C PHE A 387 13.27 -7.14 -8.23
N ALA A 388 13.29 -8.45 -8.39
CA ALA A 388 14.02 -9.09 -9.50
C ALA A 388 13.11 -9.20 -10.74
N PRO A 389 13.67 -9.10 -11.97
CA PRO A 389 12.89 -9.12 -13.21
C PRO A 389 12.11 -10.43 -13.47
N ASN A 390 12.57 -11.53 -12.90
CA ASN A 390 12.06 -12.90 -13.13
C ASN A 390 11.29 -13.48 -11.94
N ASP A 391 10.75 -12.66 -11.07
CA ASP A 391 9.78 -13.16 -10.09
C ASP A 391 8.57 -13.69 -10.86
N ASN A 392 8.56 -15.01 -11.09
CA ASN A 392 7.52 -15.76 -11.80
C ASN A 392 6.15 -15.77 -11.10
N LEU A 393 5.92 -14.87 -10.20
CA LEU A 393 4.61 -14.52 -9.67
C LEU A 393 3.91 -13.68 -10.74
N GLY A 394 3.45 -14.42 -11.77
CA GLY A 394 2.81 -13.85 -12.93
C GLY A 394 1.79 -12.78 -12.57
N GLN A 395 1.67 -11.76 -13.38
CA GLN A 395 0.58 -10.78 -13.53
C GLN A 395 0.02 -10.09 -12.26
N TRP A 396 0.41 -10.53 -11.05
CA TRP A 396 -0.10 -10.08 -9.75
C TRP A 396 0.86 -9.13 -9.00
N ASP A 397 2.10 -8.99 -9.46
CA ASP A 397 3.06 -8.04 -8.92
C ASP A 397 2.77 -6.64 -9.49
N ALA A 398 1.63 -6.10 -9.07
CA ALA A 398 1.10 -4.85 -9.65
C ALA A 398 1.77 -3.59 -9.06
N SER A 399 2.50 -3.71 -7.95
CA SER A 399 2.85 -2.56 -7.13
C SER A 399 4.16 -1.91 -7.49
N MET A 400 5.16 -2.71 -7.63
CA MET A 400 6.44 -2.28 -8.17
C MET A 400 6.52 -2.61 -9.66
N GLY A 401 5.37 -2.98 -10.20
CA GLY A 401 5.19 -3.26 -11.61
C GLY A 401 5.69 -2.16 -12.51
N PHE A 402 5.74 -0.89 -12.06
CA PHE A 402 6.24 0.15 -12.94
C PHE A 402 7.75 0.01 -13.21
N VAL A 403 8.60 -0.36 -12.26
CA VAL A 403 10.05 -0.58 -12.52
C VAL A 403 10.31 -1.88 -13.30
N ASN A 404 9.37 -2.83 -13.26
CA ASN A 404 9.40 -4.07 -14.05
C ASN A 404 8.51 -3.99 -15.30
N HIS A 405 7.78 -2.88 -15.49
CA HIS A 405 6.87 -2.71 -16.60
C HIS A 405 7.63 -2.66 -17.94
N PRO A 406 7.28 -3.50 -18.94
CA PRO A 406 8.05 -3.61 -20.18
C PRO A 406 8.12 -2.32 -21.00
N GLY A 407 7.19 -1.39 -20.79
CA GLY A 407 7.21 -0.06 -21.39
C GLY A 407 8.02 0.98 -20.63
N ILE A 408 8.50 0.68 -19.42
CA ILE A 408 9.23 1.61 -18.54
C ILE A 408 10.68 1.13 -18.31
N GLU A 409 10.86 -0.11 -17.88
CA GLU A 409 12.15 -0.68 -17.49
C GLU A 409 13.29 -0.43 -18.50
N PRO A 410 13.10 -0.62 -19.84
CA PRO A 410 14.17 -0.43 -20.81
C PRO A 410 14.69 1.00 -20.90
N TYR A 411 13.91 1.97 -20.42
CA TYR A 411 14.31 3.39 -20.37
C TYR A 411 15.06 3.75 -19.09
N LEU A 412 14.83 2.96 -18.00
CA LEU A 412 15.43 3.22 -16.68
C LEU A 412 16.83 2.61 -16.55
N PHE A 413 17.00 1.33 -16.90
CA PHE A 413 18.16 0.55 -16.51
C PHE A 413 18.89 -0.04 -17.72
N ASN A 414 20.24 -0.10 -17.62
CA ASN A 414 21.06 -0.87 -18.54
C ASN A 414 21.28 -2.31 -18.02
N HIS A 415 21.39 -2.46 -16.72
CA HIS A 415 21.67 -3.73 -16.06
C HIS A 415 20.81 -3.91 -14.81
N ARG A 416 20.47 -5.18 -14.52
CA ARG A 416 19.73 -5.58 -13.32
C ARG A 416 20.24 -6.92 -12.80
N ASN A 417 20.10 -7.14 -11.48
CA ASN A 417 20.26 -8.49 -10.92
C ASN A 417 19.04 -9.36 -11.24
N THR A 418 19.27 -10.67 -11.33
CA THR A 418 18.21 -11.67 -11.60
C THR A 418 17.87 -12.51 -10.38
N GLN A 419 18.62 -12.38 -9.29
CA GLN A 419 18.46 -13.17 -8.06
C GLN A 419 18.17 -12.25 -6.86
N LYS A 420 17.38 -12.76 -5.92
CA LYS A 420 17.16 -12.16 -4.59
C LYS A 420 17.88 -13.02 -3.55
N TYR A 421 18.30 -12.40 -2.47
CA TYR A 421 19.04 -13.00 -1.39
C TYR A 421 18.28 -12.88 -0.07
N ASP A 422 18.49 -13.82 0.85
CA ASP A 422 17.85 -13.74 2.17
C ASP A 422 18.29 -12.50 2.97
N TYR A 423 19.52 -12.02 2.72
CA TYR A 423 20.11 -10.86 3.36
C TYR A 423 20.71 -9.90 2.33
N ASP A 424 20.94 -8.64 2.70
CA ASP A 424 21.43 -7.63 1.77
C ASP A 424 22.93 -7.73 1.46
N LEU A 425 23.76 -8.21 2.39
CA LEU A 425 25.20 -8.29 2.13
C LEU A 425 25.56 -9.23 0.95
N PRO A 426 24.92 -10.42 0.77
CA PRO A 426 25.08 -11.23 -0.44
C PRO A 426 24.75 -10.51 -1.74
N LEU A 427 23.73 -9.61 -1.76
CA LEU A 427 23.42 -8.79 -2.94
C LEU A 427 24.62 -7.89 -3.31
N ILE A 428 25.26 -7.28 -2.32
CA ILE A 428 26.43 -6.43 -2.52
C ILE A 428 27.64 -7.26 -2.98
N THR A 429 27.78 -8.47 -2.46
CA THR A 429 28.83 -9.43 -2.86
C THR A 429 28.66 -9.85 -4.32
N ASP A 430 27.42 -10.18 -4.73
CA ASP A 430 27.10 -10.52 -6.11
C ASP A 430 27.43 -9.36 -7.07
N TYR A 431 26.99 -8.14 -6.73
CA TYR A 431 27.36 -6.96 -7.51
C TYR A 431 28.88 -6.81 -7.63
N ALA A 432 29.64 -6.95 -6.53
CA ALA A 432 31.08 -6.81 -6.53
C ALA A 432 31.77 -7.86 -7.44
N GLN A 433 31.25 -9.09 -7.51
CA GLN A 433 31.76 -10.16 -8.37
C GLN A 433 31.49 -9.88 -9.86
N HIS A 434 30.36 -9.27 -10.19
CA HIS A 434 29.95 -9.00 -11.58
C HIS A 434 30.30 -7.57 -12.04
N ARG A 435 30.90 -6.77 -11.18
CA ARG A 435 31.19 -5.35 -11.39
C ARG A 435 31.84 -5.02 -12.72
N ALA A 436 32.85 -5.81 -13.12
CA ALA A 436 33.58 -5.58 -14.37
C ALA A 436 32.70 -5.69 -15.63
N ALA A 437 31.61 -6.47 -15.57
CA ALA A 437 30.65 -6.59 -16.67
C ALA A 437 29.55 -5.53 -16.60
N LEU A 438 29.27 -4.97 -15.42
CA LEU A 438 28.17 -4.04 -15.18
C LEU A 438 28.57 -2.59 -15.35
N GLU A 439 29.82 -2.24 -15.05
CA GLU A 439 30.29 -0.87 -14.99
C GLU A 439 31.09 -0.44 -16.21
N ARG A 440 31.00 0.83 -16.53
CA ARG A 440 31.93 1.53 -17.40
C ARG A 440 33.07 2.13 -16.57
N PRO A 441 34.19 2.59 -17.21
CA PRO A 441 35.27 3.23 -16.46
C PRO A 441 34.84 4.42 -15.59
N GLN A 442 33.79 5.14 -15.99
CA GLN A 442 33.20 6.29 -15.29
C GLN A 442 31.74 6.51 -15.68
N ARG A 443 31.06 7.40 -14.98
CA ARG A 443 29.64 7.72 -15.18
C ARG A 443 28.73 6.51 -14.99
N ASN A 444 28.86 5.83 -13.88
CA ASN A 444 27.93 4.79 -13.48
C ASN A 444 26.95 5.35 -12.46
N LEU A 445 25.66 5.07 -12.64
CA LEU A 445 24.66 5.17 -11.61
C LEU A 445 24.36 3.74 -11.12
N THR A 446 24.78 3.42 -9.92
CA THR A 446 24.43 2.15 -9.28
C THR A 446 23.37 2.38 -8.22
N ILE A 447 22.21 1.80 -8.42
CA ILE A 447 21.08 1.85 -7.48
C ILE A 447 21.04 0.53 -6.73
N PHE A 448 21.27 0.55 -5.43
CA PHE A 448 21.05 -0.58 -4.53
C PHE A 448 19.70 -0.41 -3.83
N HIS A 449 18.79 -1.37 -3.99
CA HIS A 449 17.52 -1.40 -3.28
C HIS A 449 17.55 -2.55 -2.27
N LEU A 450 17.66 -2.20 -1.00
CA LEU A 450 17.90 -3.12 0.10
C LEU A 450 16.56 -3.68 0.62
N TYR A 451 16.62 -4.83 1.27
CA TYR A 451 15.49 -5.37 2.02
C TYR A 451 15.41 -4.78 3.44
N GLY A 452 16.50 -4.19 3.90
CA GLY A 452 16.60 -3.32 5.08
C GLY A 452 15.94 -3.87 6.33
N GLN A 453 15.08 -3.04 6.92
CA GLN A 453 14.36 -3.33 8.17
C GLN A 453 12.88 -3.72 7.93
N HIS A 454 12.55 -4.25 6.75
CA HIS A 454 11.19 -4.70 6.42
C HIS A 454 10.61 -5.63 7.50
N VAL A 455 9.31 -5.61 7.69
CA VAL A 455 8.59 -6.42 8.70
C VAL A 455 9.02 -7.90 8.67
N GLY A 456 8.98 -8.54 9.84
CA GLY A 456 9.64 -9.83 10.06
C GLY A 456 11.12 -9.61 10.45
N PHE A 457 11.36 -8.64 11.31
CA PHE A 457 12.69 -8.10 11.68
C PHE A 457 13.74 -9.15 11.99
N ALA A 458 13.36 -10.25 12.66
CA ALA A 458 14.25 -11.38 12.96
C ALA A 458 14.85 -12.05 11.71
N MET A 459 14.21 -11.87 10.55
CA MET A 459 14.65 -12.42 9.26
C MET A 459 15.49 -11.44 8.43
N ARG A 460 15.79 -10.25 8.95
CA ARG A 460 16.50 -9.19 8.21
C ARG A 460 18.01 -9.20 8.45
N PHE A 461 18.52 -10.08 9.31
CA PHE A 461 19.94 -10.20 9.61
C PHE A 461 20.32 -11.67 9.83
N PRO A 462 21.55 -12.09 9.45
CA PRO A 462 22.05 -13.42 9.79
C PRO A 462 22.20 -13.56 11.32
N PRO A 463 21.96 -14.75 11.91
CA PRO A 463 22.07 -14.97 13.36
C PRO A 463 23.40 -14.52 13.98
N ALA A 464 24.52 -14.60 13.22
CA ALA A 464 25.83 -14.14 13.64
C ALA A 464 25.91 -12.61 13.89
N PHE A 465 24.96 -11.85 13.37
CA PHE A 465 24.89 -10.40 13.56
C PHE A 465 23.92 -9.98 14.68
N ALA A 466 23.28 -10.93 15.37
CA ALA A 466 22.41 -10.64 16.52
C ALA A 466 23.23 -10.07 17.68
N ARG A 467 23.06 -8.79 17.96
CA ARG A 467 23.76 -8.04 19.04
C ARG A 467 22.85 -7.77 20.23
N PHE A 468 21.57 -7.47 19.94
CA PHE A 468 20.58 -7.05 20.94
C PHE A 468 19.63 -8.22 21.25
N LYS A 469 19.24 -8.30 22.53
CA LYS A 469 18.27 -9.27 23.06
C LYS A 469 17.13 -8.54 23.74
N ALA A 470 16.01 -9.20 23.96
CA ALA A 470 14.87 -8.63 24.70
C ALA A 470 15.25 -8.07 26.10
N SER A 471 16.29 -8.65 26.75
CA SER A 471 16.83 -8.17 28.03
C SER A 471 17.48 -6.79 27.94
N ASP A 472 18.00 -6.42 26.78
CA ASP A 472 18.71 -5.16 26.57
C ASP A 472 17.73 -4.00 26.32
N VAL A 473 16.48 -4.33 25.96
CA VAL A 473 15.42 -3.36 25.70
C VAL A 473 14.70 -3.02 27.00
N SER A 474 14.63 -1.72 27.32
CA SER A 474 13.91 -1.23 28.50
C SER A 474 12.42 -1.60 28.44
N LYS A 475 11.83 -1.97 29.58
CA LYS A 475 10.38 -2.17 29.70
C LYS A 475 9.57 -0.90 29.39
N ARG A 476 10.18 0.26 29.55
CA ARG A 476 9.62 1.58 29.22
C ARG A 476 10.35 2.17 28.01
N TYR A 477 10.32 1.42 26.93
CA TYR A 477 10.85 1.88 25.66
C TYR A 477 9.78 2.74 24.98
N ALA A 478 10.12 3.99 24.70
CA ALA A 478 9.31 4.91 23.91
C ALA A 478 10.16 6.10 23.49
N MET A 479 9.82 6.75 22.40
CA MET A 479 10.46 8.00 21.96
C MET A 479 10.19 9.17 22.92
N ARG A 480 9.17 9.08 23.77
CA ARG A 480 8.85 10.08 24.79
C ARG A 480 8.95 9.48 26.18
N PRO A 481 9.59 10.20 27.12
CA PRO A 481 9.66 9.80 28.54
C PRO A 481 8.28 9.61 29.19
N THR A 482 7.23 10.23 28.62
CA THR A 482 5.87 10.23 29.13
C THR A 482 5.03 9.04 28.68
N SER A 483 5.54 8.19 27.80
CA SER A 483 4.79 6.99 27.40
C SER A 483 4.62 6.05 28.59
N LYS A 484 3.36 5.71 28.89
CA LYS A 484 3.00 4.72 29.92
C LYS A 484 3.04 3.29 29.39
N LEU A 485 3.43 3.09 28.12
CA LEU A 485 3.47 1.79 27.50
C LEU A 485 4.57 0.94 28.15
N GLN A 486 4.18 -0.18 28.76
CA GLN A 486 5.10 -1.20 29.23
C GLN A 486 5.11 -2.33 28.22
N LEU A 487 6.30 -2.65 27.71
CA LEU A 487 6.49 -3.72 26.77
C LEU A 487 6.57 -5.08 27.50
N ASP A 488 5.88 -6.07 26.98
CA ASP A 488 6.07 -7.47 27.36
C ASP A 488 7.37 -8.05 26.75
N GLN A 489 7.63 -9.32 27.00
CA GLN A 489 8.87 -9.95 26.52
C GLN A 489 8.89 -10.10 24.99
N ALA A 490 7.75 -10.41 24.37
CA ALA A 490 7.67 -10.57 22.91
C ALA A 490 7.90 -9.23 22.20
N GLN A 491 7.25 -8.19 22.67
CA GLN A 491 7.43 -6.83 22.15
C GLN A 491 8.88 -6.33 22.28
N ARG A 492 9.53 -6.63 23.40
CA ARG A 492 10.96 -6.30 23.57
C ARG A 492 11.85 -7.11 22.63
N GLN A 493 11.47 -8.36 22.30
CA GLN A 493 12.18 -9.14 21.29
C GLN A 493 12.01 -8.53 19.90
N ASP A 494 10.82 -8.09 19.51
CA ASP A 494 10.58 -7.38 18.24
C ASP A 494 11.45 -6.12 18.12
N VAL A 495 11.53 -5.33 19.20
CA VAL A 495 12.43 -4.16 19.24
C VAL A 495 13.89 -4.58 19.09
N ALA A 496 14.34 -5.63 19.81
CA ALA A 496 15.71 -6.11 19.71
C ALA A 496 16.05 -6.59 18.30
N ASP A 497 15.12 -7.28 17.64
CA ASP A 497 15.27 -7.76 16.26
C ASP A 497 15.33 -6.61 15.27
N TYR A 498 14.53 -5.56 15.46
CA TYR A 498 14.63 -4.34 14.65
C TYR A 498 15.97 -3.61 14.85
N LEU A 499 16.46 -3.52 16.08
CA LEU A 499 17.79 -2.97 16.39
C LEU A 499 18.92 -3.80 15.76
N ASN A 500 18.78 -5.13 15.73
CA ASN A 500 19.72 -6.02 15.04
C ASN A 500 19.68 -5.83 13.53
N ALA A 501 18.50 -5.70 12.93
CA ALA A 501 18.33 -5.39 11.52
C ALA A 501 18.98 -4.04 11.16
N THR A 502 18.81 -3.02 12.03
CA THR A 502 19.45 -1.71 11.86
C THR A 502 20.97 -1.81 11.97
N ALA A 503 21.49 -2.61 12.92
CA ALA A 503 22.93 -2.81 13.07
C ALA A 503 23.53 -3.63 11.89
N TYR A 504 22.76 -4.51 11.28
CA TYR A 504 23.17 -5.19 10.07
C TYR A 504 23.16 -4.27 8.85
N ASN A 505 22.17 -3.39 8.74
CA ASN A 505 22.11 -2.36 7.69
C ASN A 505 23.33 -1.41 7.75
N ASP A 506 23.84 -1.08 8.95
CA ASP A 506 25.10 -0.33 9.14
C ASP A 506 26.28 -1.02 8.44
N VAL A 507 26.38 -2.35 8.60
CA VAL A 507 27.42 -3.16 7.93
C VAL A 507 27.23 -3.16 6.42
N VAL A 508 26.01 -3.26 5.93
CA VAL A 508 25.70 -3.25 4.48
C VAL A 508 26.08 -1.93 3.86
N VAL A 509 25.64 -0.81 4.45
CA VAL A 509 25.93 0.54 3.96
C VAL A 509 27.42 0.83 4.00
N ASP A 510 28.12 0.48 5.08
CA ASP A 510 29.58 0.62 5.18
C ASP A 510 30.31 -0.23 4.12
N SER A 511 29.81 -1.44 3.82
CA SER A 511 30.39 -2.31 2.77
C SER A 511 30.24 -1.68 1.38
N ILE A 512 29.08 -1.05 1.10
CA ILE A 512 28.90 -0.33 -0.15
C ILE A 512 29.85 0.87 -0.22
N ILE A 513 29.99 1.65 0.86
CA ILE A 513 30.94 2.78 0.89
C ILE A 513 32.37 2.29 0.60
N ARG A 514 32.83 1.20 1.24
CA ARG A 514 34.15 0.62 1.00
C ARG A 514 34.37 0.18 -0.45
N LEU A 515 33.31 -0.33 -1.09
CA LEU A 515 33.38 -0.80 -2.47
C LEU A 515 33.71 0.34 -3.46
N PHE A 516 33.26 1.56 -3.15
CA PHE A 516 33.46 2.74 -4.00
C PHE A 516 34.52 3.73 -3.47
N GLU A 517 35.07 3.54 -2.28
CA GLU A 517 35.89 4.51 -1.56
C GLU A 517 37.15 4.96 -2.34
N ARG A 518 37.69 4.10 -3.22
CA ARG A 518 38.88 4.39 -4.05
C ARG A 518 38.55 5.03 -5.39
N ARG A 519 37.29 5.35 -5.65
CA ARG A 519 36.82 5.92 -6.91
C ARG A 519 36.41 7.39 -6.73
N ASN A 520 36.26 8.10 -7.83
CA ASN A 520 35.54 9.37 -7.84
C ASN A 520 34.05 9.06 -7.75
N ALA A 521 33.48 9.03 -6.54
CA ALA A 521 32.11 8.61 -6.31
C ALA A 521 31.39 9.43 -5.24
N LEU A 522 30.12 9.68 -5.51
CA LEU A 522 29.14 10.25 -4.62
C LEU A 522 28.14 9.16 -4.22
N ILE A 523 27.92 8.98 -2.93
CA ILE A 523 27.05 7.93 -2.39
C ILE A 523 25.93 8.61 -1.61
N VAL A 524 24.69 8.33 -1.98
CA VAL A 524 23.49 8.84 -1.31
C VAL A 524 22.71 7.65 -0.76
N TYR A 525 22.47 7.63 0.54
CA TYR A 525 21.62 6.65 1.23
C TYR A 525 20.44 7.34 1.88
N PHE A 526 19.26 6.76 1.71
CA PHE A 526 18.04 7.14 2.45
C PHE A 526 17.16 5.90 2.64
N SER A 527 16.16 5.99 3.51
CA SER A 527 15.10 4.98 3.57
C SER A 527 13.83 5.50 2.89
N ASP A 528 13.10 4.59 2.28
CA ASP A 528 11.82 4.90 1.62
C ASP A 528 10.78 5.40 2.62
N HIS A 529 10.65 4.77 3.79
CA HIS A 529 9.86 5.19 4.95
C HIS A 529 10.47 4.64 6.24
N GLY A 530 9.92 5.03 7.37
CA GLY A 530 10.24 4.47 8.68
C GLY A 530 9.30 3.35 9.11
N GLU A 531 9.38 2.95 10.39
CA GLU A 531 8.57 1.89 10.96
C GLU A 531 8.18 2.20 12.41
N GLU A 532 6.96 1.85 12.80
CA GLU A 532 6.50 1.88 14.18
C GLU A 532 6.86 0.56 14.87
N VAL A 533 7.75 0.58 15.85
CA VAL A 533 8.26 -0.61 16.52
C VAL A 533 7.97 -0.50 18.01
N HIS A 534 6.71 -0.59 18.40
CA HIS A 534 6.22 -0.47 19.78
C HIS A 534 6.58 0.87 20.47
N ASN A 535 6.81 1.93 19.68
CA ASN A 535 7.15 3.25 20.23
C ASN A 535 5.95 3.93 20.89
N PHE A 536 4.79 3.86 20.24
CA PHE A 536 3.53 4.49 20.70
C PHE A 536 2.39 3.50 20.85
N ARG A 537 2.48 2.32 20.25
CA ARG A 537 1.45 1.30 20.23
C ARG A 537 1.96 -0.06 20.72
N ARG A 538 1.00 -0.94 21.07
CA ARG A 538 1.33 -2.31 21.48
C ARG A 538 1.74 -3.22 20.32
N GLN A 539 1.46 -2.83 19.09
CA GLN A 539 1.79 -3.60 17.91
C GLN A 539 2.75 -2.83 17.02
N ALA A 540 3.76 -3.52 16.53
CA ALA A 540 4.66 -3.01 15.52
C ALA A 540 3.96 -3.01 14.16
N GLY A 541 4.40 -2.15 13.27
CA GLY A 541 3.90 -2.05 11.90
C GLY A 541 3.30 -0.69 11.57
N ARG A 542 3.17 -0.45 10.27
CA ARG A 542 2.65 0.81 9.71
C ARG A 542 1.14 0.90 9.85
N THR A 543 0.63 2.11 10.01
CA THR A 543 -0.80 2.36 10.16
C THR A 543 -1.32 3.27 9.07
N ASP A 544 -2.64 3.44 9.05
CA ASP A 544 -3.28 4.48 8.26
C ASP A 544 -2.92 5.86 8.82
N LEU A 545 -2.13 6.62 8.08
CA LEU A 545 -1.71 7.98 8.43
C LEU A 545 -2.90 8.95 8.61
N SER A 546 -4.11 8.59 8.18
CA SER A 546 -5.31 9.41 8.38
C SER A 546 -5.89 9.30 9.79
N THR A 547 -5.59 8.23 10.51
CA THR A 547 -6.21 7.87 11.80
C THR A 547 -5.26 7.93 12.99
N ASP A 548 -3.95 7.89 12.76
CA ASP A 548 -2.95 7.83 13.83
C ASP A 548 -2.59 9.22 14.39
N THR A 549 -1.88 9.25 15.51
CA THR A 549 -1.41 10.48 16.15
C THR A 549 -0.19 11.04 15.41
N PRO A 550 0.04 12.38 15.45
CA PRO A 550 1.24 12.98 14.85
C PRO A 550 2.55 12.39 15.35
N GLU A 551 2.57 11.94 16.61
CA GLU A 551 3.75 11.31 17.20
C GLU A 551 4.07 9.93 16.58
N ALA A 552 3.03 9.13 16.33
CA ALA A 552 3.20 7.83 15.66
C ALA A 552 3.64 7.99 14.21
N PHE A 553 3.27 9.10 13.55
CA PHE A 553 3.76 9.41 12.20
C PHE A 553 5.28 9.58 12.17
N ARG A 554 5.88 10.18 13.19
CA ARG A 554 7.33 10.42 13.22
C ARG A 554 8.14 9.13 13.08
N CYS A 555 7.71 8.04 13.70
CA CYS A 555 8.38 6.75 13.54
C CYS A 555 8.29 6.21 12.10
N GLN A 556 7.19 6.51 11.41
CA GLN A 556 6.88 5.99 10.09
C GLN A 556 7.36 6.88 8.94
N LEU A 557 7.59 8.19 9.19
CA LEU A 557 7.92 9.17 8.16
C LEU A 557 9.31 9.80 8.32
N ASP A 558 9.84 9.91 9.55
CA ASP A 558 11.18 10.45 9.78
C ASP A 558 12.23 9.41 9.39
N VAL A 559 12.93 9.65 8.28
CA VAL A 559 13.88 8.70 7.67
C VAL A 559 15.31 9.21 7.72
N PRO A 560 16.31 8.31 7.69
CA PRO A 560 17.70 8.71 7.46
C PRO A 560 17.89 9.24 6.04
N LEU A 561 18.76 10.24 5.89
CA LEU A 561 19.34 10.67 4.63
C LEU A 561 20.83 10.96 4.87
N LEU A 562 21.68 10.25 4.15
CA LEU A 562 23.13 10.36 4.26
C LEU A 562 23.74 10.65 2.88
N ILE A 563 24.76 11.48 2.85
CA ILE A 563 25.61 11.67 1.67
C ILE A 563 27.05 11.38 2.08
N TYR A 564 27.69 10.47 1.36
CA TYR A 564 29.12 10.21 1.51
C TYR A 564 29.86 10.59 0.23
N MET A 565 30.88 11.43 0.39
CA MET A 565 31.80 11.84 -0.68
C MET A 565 33.12 11.10 -0.51
N THR A 566 33.52 10.33 -1.51
CA THR A 566 34.82 9.66 -1.50
C THR A 566 35.96 10.68 -1.47
N PRO A 567 37.19 10.31 -1.03
CA PRO A 567 38.31 11.23 -0.98
C PRO A 567 38.58 11.90 -2.32
N GLN A 568 38.45 11.17 -3.41
CA GLN A 568 38.68 11.71 -4.76
C GLN A 568 37.58 12.69 -5.16
N TYR A 569 36.32 12.36 -4.90
CA TYR A 569 35.16 13.23 -5.18
C TYR A 569 35.27 14.53 -4.38
N LEU A 570 35.52 14.43 -3.07
CA LEU A 570 35.67 15.60 -2.21
C LEU A 570 36.79 16.54 -2.67
N LYS A 571 37.92 15.99 -3.14
CA LYS A 571 39.04 16.78 -3.67
C LYS A 571 38.65 17.55 -4.92
N LEU A 572 37.83 16.97 -5.79
CA LEU A 572 37.38 17.58 -7.04
C LEU A 572 36.26 18.59 -6.82
N HIS A 573 35.40 18.35 -5.79
CA HIS A 573 34.18 19.11 -5.56
C HIS A 573 34.05 19.70 -4.13
N PRO A 574 35.04 20.47 -3.64
CA PRO A 574 35.05 21.00 -2.28
C PRO A 574 33.89 21.96 -2.00
N GLN A 575 33.42 22.70 -3.00
CA GLN A 575 32.30 23.62 -2.88
C GLN A 575 30.96 22.87 -2.68
N GLN A 576 30.80 21.72 -3.34
CA GLN A 576 29.61 20.89 -3.11
C GLN A 576 29.55 20.35 -1.68
N ALA A 577 30.70 19.95 -1.14
CA ALA A 577 30.76 19.52 0.26
C ALA A 577 30.35 20.64 1.23
N GLN A 578 30.71 21.88 0.96
CA GLN A 578 30.28 23.05 1.73
C GLN A 578 28.76 23.28 1.62
N ARG A 579 28.21 23.19 0.39
CA ARG A 579 26.75 23.28 0.17
C ARG A 579 25.98 22.20 0.92
N VAL A 580 26.43 20.96 0.85
CA VAL A 580 25.85 19.84 1.59
C VAL A 580 25.94 20.08 3.10
N ALA A 581 27.09 20.48 3.61
CA ALA A 581 27.30 20.75 5.04
C ALA A 581 26.39 21.87 5.57
N SER A 582 26.12 22.90 4.77
CA SER A 582 25.22 24.00 5.15
C SER A 582 23.73 23.62 5.17
N ALA A 583 23.36 22.49 4.56
CA ALA A 583 21.98 22.07 4.38
C ALA A 583 21.51 20.97 5.36
N LEU A 584 22.38 20.45 6.23
CA LEU A 584 22.14 19.25 7.06
C LEU A 584 20.91 19.34 7.97
N HIS A 585 20.50 20.54 8.37
CA HIS A 585 19.38 20.76 9.29
C HIS A 585 18.10 21.23 8.60
N ARG A 586 18.18 21.51 7.29
CA ARG A 586 17.01 21.94 6.51
C ARG A 586 15.98 20.82 6.42
N LYS A 587 14.70 21.17 6.48
CA LYS A 587 13.61 20.23 6.27
C LYS A 587 13.59 19.81 4.81
N PHE A 588 13.49 18.51 4.55
CA PHE A 588 13.55 17.95 3.21
C PHE A 588 12.59 16.75 3.08
N THR A 589 11.85 16.69 2.01
CA THR A 589 10.98 15.54 1.68
C THR A 589 11.58 14.69 0.57
N THR A 590 11.46 13.36 0.72
CA THR A 590 12.16 12.39 -0.16
C THR A 590 11.67 12.39 -1.60
N ASP A 591 10.50 12.91 -1.90
CA ASP A 591 9.99 13.14 -3.26
C ASP A 591 10.85 14.17 -4.05
N ASN A 592 11.65 14.98 -3.37
CA ASN A 592 12.58 15.94 -3.97
C ASN A 592 14.00 15.37 -4.19
N LEU A 593 14.24 14.08 -3.91
CA LEU A 593 15.53 13.44 -4.16
C LEU A 593 16.04 13.58 -5.60
N PRO A 594 15.23 13.47 -6.67
CA PRO A 594 15.71 13.71 -8.03
C PRO A 594 16.34 15.09 -8.21
N HIS A 595 15.74 16.13 -7.60
CA HIS A 595 16.27 17.50 -7.67
C HIS A 595 17.59 17.64 -6.90
N LEU A 596 17.73 16.97 -5.75
CA LEU A 596 19.00 16.90 -5.03
C LEU A 596 20.09 16.22 -5.86
N LEU A 597 19.79 15.08 -6.51
CA LEU A 597 20.73 14.35 -7.36
C LEU A 597 21.16 15.18 -8.58
N PHE A 598 20.21 15.88 -9.21
CA PHE A 598 20.49 16.74 -10.37
C PHE A 598 21.39 17.91 -9.98
N ASP A 599 21.15 18.54 -8.84
CA ASP A 599 21.99 19.62 -8.34
C ASP A 599 23.42 19.15 -8.01
N LEU A 600 23.53 17.98 -7.36
CA LEU A 600 24.83 17.36 -7.05
C LEU A 600 25.65 17.02 -8.29
N LEU A 601 24.99 16.67 -9.40
CA LEU A 601 25.64 16.31 -10.67
C LEU A 601 25.69 17.47 -11.67
N GLY A 602 25.11 18.62 -11.33
CA GLY A 602 25.01 19.76 -12.24
C GLY A 602 24.23 19.44 -13.51
N VAL A 603 23.07 18.75 -13.35
CA VAL A 603 22.18 18.40 -14.46
C VAL A 603 21.35 19.62 -14.86
N HIS A 604 21.45 20.04 -16.12
CA HIS A 604 20.62 21.08 -16.72
C HIS A 604 19.51 20.43 -17.54
N SER A 605 18.31 20.40 -16.99
CA SER A 605 17.10 19.87 -17.59
C SER A 605 15.91 20.76 -17.24
N ARG A 606 14.91 20.84 -18.12
CA ARG A 606 13.65 21.55 -17.82
C ARG A 606 12.88 20.93 -16.64
N TYR A 607 13.24 19.71 -16.26
CA TYR A 607 12.64 19.00 -15.12
C TYR A 607 13.41 19.18 -13.82
N PHE A 608 14.50 19.94 -13.83
CA PHE A 608 15.21 20.33 -12.63
C PHE A 608 14.64 21.63 -12.06
N ASP A 609 14.19 21.58 -10.82
CA ASP A 609 13.73 22.75 -10.06
C ASP A 609 14.72 23.04 -8.91
N PRO A 610 15.53 24.11 -9.01
CA PRO A 610 16.49 24.47 -7.96
C PRO A 610 15.83 24.74 -6.60
N SER A 611 14.58 25.22 -6.59
CA SER A 611 13.87 25.51 -5.35
C SER A 611 13.54 24.26 -4.53
N ARG A 612 13.71 23.07 -5.10
CA ARG A 612 13.45 21.75 -4.47
C ARG A 612 14.71 21.03 -4.04
N SER A 613 15.88 21.48 -4.46
CA SER A 613 17.14 20.90 -4.00
C SER A 613 17.57 21.49 -2.67
N VAL A 614 17.59 20.67 -1.62
CA VAL A 614 17.91 21.11 -0.25
C VAL A 614 19.29 21.79 -0.13
N ILE A 615 20.20 21.50 -1.03
CA ILE A 615 21.55 22.09 -1.06
C ILE A 615 21.65 23.35 -1.91
N ASN A 616 20.59 23.70 -2.66
CA ASN A 616 20.59 24.87 -3.53
C ASN A 616 20.43 26.17 -2.74
N GLU A 617 20.98 27.25 -3.26
CA GLU A 617 20.79 28.61 -2.70
C GLU A 617 19.34 29.11 -2.87
N HIS A 618 18.66 28.65 -3.91
CA HIS A 618 17.26 28.95 -4.19
C HIS A 618 16.27 28.02 -3.49
N TYR A 619 16.75 27.12 -2.61
CA TYR A 619 15.89 26.17 -1.91
C TYR A 619 14.78 26.84 -1.11
N VAL A 620 13.55 26.44 -1.36
CA VAL A 620 12.38 26.89 -0.60
C VAL A 620 12.06 25.83 0.44
N GLU A 621 12.49 26.07 1.68
CA GLU A 621 12.22 25.15 2.78
C GLU A 621 10.73 25.12 3.10
N PRO A 622 10.05 23.94 3.06
CA PRO A 622 8.64 23.86 3.33
C PRO A 622 8.34 24.15 4.80
N HIS A 623 7.43 25.07 5.08
CA HIS A 623 6.97 25.32 6.44
C HIS A 623 6.33 24.06 7.04
N LYS A 624 5.50 23.38 6.23
CA LYS A 624 4.93 22.07 6.52
C LYS A 624 5.12 21.16 5.31
N SER A 625 5.42 19.89 5.55
CA SER A 625 5.54 18.90 4.50
C SER A 625 4.17 18.38 4.11
N LEU A 626 3.85 18.37 2.82
CA LEU A 626 2.63 17.76 2.31
C LEU A 626 2.84 16.26 2.12
N LEU A 627 1.97 15.46 2.72
CA LEU A 627 1.94 14.01 2.52
C LEU A 627 1.04 13.64 1.33
N GLN A 628 1.24 12.46 0.76
CA GLN A 628 0.47 12.00 -0.41
C GLN A 628 -1.02 11.84 -0.13
N ASN A 629 -1.41 11.65 1.12
CA ASN A 629 -2.81 11.65 1.54
C ASN A 629 -3.42 13.05 1.74
N GLY A 630 -2.69 14.12 1.39
CA GLY A 630 -3.12 15.51 1.52
C GLY A 630 -3.00 16.09 2.93
N ARG A 631 -2.45 15.37 3.90
CA ARG A 631 -2.18 15.91 5.24
C ARG A 631 -0.87 16.68 5.28
N GLU A 632 -0.80 17.64 6.19
CA GLU A 632 0.41 18.38 6.51
C GLU A 632 1.13 17.75 7.71
N TYR A 633 2.45 17.66 7.59
CA TYR A 633 3.36 17.12 8.61
C TYR A 633 4.40 18.16 9.06
#